data_e6e64db1745a4c388ed3e63b4070914e
#
_entry.id   e6e64db1745a4c388ed3e63b4070914e
#
_cell.length_a   1.000
_cell.length_b   1.000
_cell.length_c   1.000
_cell.angle_alpha   90.00
_cell.angle_beta   90.00
_cell.angle_gamma   90.00
#
_symmetry.space_group_name_H-M   'P 1'
#
loop_
_entity.id
_entity.type
_entity.pdbx_description
1 polymer ?
#
loop_
_entity_poly.entity_id
_entity_poly.type
_entity_poly.pdbx_seq_one_letter_code
_entity_poly.pdbx_strand_id
1 'polypeptide(L)'
;GRIDAVLRIRVGAVSNGSTGQLRRGALEIVRFVQLDGSDEVTLRGGLNFAFTATAAEDRLELDSTELVSSFAGKNDTLGAFSYRFTLQQNGGGYDNIATGTVRSESLPGTFTFTQPSTWRAQGGQWPVAGASSITGRNGASARLDQLDASVAGAIGQVSLLLDLDGNGSFE
;
A
#
# COMPACT_ATOMS: atom_id res chain seq x y z
N GLY A 1 -23.63 -3.86 6.43
CA GLY A 1 -23.02 -4.56 5.27
C GLY A 1 -22.80 -6.04 5.56
N ARG A 2 -22.79 -6.85 4.54
CA ARG A 2 -22.50 -8.30 4.62
C ARG A 2 -21.16 -8.57 3.95
N ILE A 3 -20.32 -9.40 4.58
CA ILE A 3 -19.06 -9.88 4.01
C ILE A 3 -19.17 -11.39 3.81
N ASP A 4 -18.80 -11.86 2.63
CA ASP A 4 -18.63 -13.26 2.29
C ASP A 4 -17.22 -13.44 1.72
N ALA A 5 -16.41 -14.31 2.33
CA ALA A 5 -15.02 -14.46 1.95
C ALA A 5 -14.59 -15.93 1.98
N VAL A 6 -13.86 -16.34 0.94
CA VAL A 6 -13.14 -17.60 0.87
C VAL A 6 -11.65 -17.29 0.68
N LEU A 7 -10.90 -17.56 1.73
CA LEU A 7 -9.45 -17.31 1.79
C LEU A 7 -8.73 -18.64 1.94
N ARG A 8 -7.60 -18.79 1.25
CA ARG A 8 -6.66 -19.89 1.45
C ARG A 8 -5.34 -19.33 1.94
N ILE A 9 -4.90 -19.77 3.10
CA ILE A 9 -3.64 -19.35 3.68
C ILE A 9 -2.69 -20.53 3.66
N ARG A 10 -1.51 -20.32 3.08
CA ARG A 10 -0.38 -21.28 3.14
C ARG A 10 0.70 -20.61 3.96
N VAL A 11 1.03 -21.21 5.10
CA VAL A 11 2.17 -20.79 5.91
C VAL A 11 3.35 -21.64 5.48
N GLY A 12 4.40 -20.98 5.02
CA GLY A 12 5.67 -21.60 4.65
C GLY A 12 6.58 -21.78 5.86
N ALA A 13 7.89 -21.90 5.59
CA ALA A 13 8.89 -22.13 6.62
C ALA A 13 8.89 -21.04 7.70
N VAL A 14 8.90 -21.47 8.94
CA VAL A 14 9.21 -20.62 10.10
C VAL A 14 10.67 -20.89 10.44
N SER A 15 11.51 -19.86 10.40
CA SER A 15 12.88 -19.97 10.90
C SER A 15 13.02 -19.12 12.17
N ASN A 16 13.52 -19.73 13.23
CA ASN A 16 13.90 -19.05 14.46
C ASN A 16 15.42 -18.91 14.44
N GLY A 17 15.91 -17.73 14.09
CA GLY A 17 17.33 -17.41 14.21
C GLY A 17 17.65 -16.76 15.55
N SER A 18 18.92 -16.68 15.90
CA SER A 18 19.39 -15.96 17.12
C SER A 18 19.04 -14.47 17.10
N THR A 19 18.70 -13.90 15.95
CA THR A 19 18.40 -12.48 15.74
C THR A 19 16.91 -12.18 15.55
N GLY A 20 16.03 -13.19 15.49
CA GLY A 20 14.59 -12.98 15.32
C GLY A 20 13.85 -14.16 14.69
N GLN A 21 12.56 -13.95 14.48
CA GLN A 21 11.67 -14.91 13.84
C GLN A 21 11.30 -14.43 12.44
N LEU A 22 11.39 -15.31 11.46
CA LEU A 22 10.92 -15.07 10.10
C LEU A 22 9.80 -16.06 9.76
N ARG A 23 8.66 -15.54 9.32
CA ARG A 23 7.52 -16.31 8.83
C ARG A 23 7.20 -15.88 7.40
N ARG A 24 7.05 -16.83 6.51
CA ARG A 24 6.65 -16.58 5.13
C ARG A 24 5.42 -17.38 4.78
N GLY A 25 4.61 -16.87 3.88
CA GLY A 25 3.45 -17.58 3.40
C GLY A 25 2.81 -16.88 2.21
N ALA A 26 1.70 -17.45 1.79
CA ALA A 26 0.86 -16.88 0.76
C ALA A 26 -0.59 -16.88 1.22
N LEU A 27 -1.31 -15.82 0.87
CA LEU A 27 -2.75 -15.66 1.01
C LEU A 27 -3.35 -15.64 -0.38
N GLU A 28 -4.20 -16.60 -0.69
CA GLU A 28 -5.03 -16.59 -1.89
C GLU A 28 -6.43 -16.10 -1.52
N ILE A 29 -6.85 -15.00 -2.12
CA ILE A 29 -8.22 -14.48 -2.04
C ILE A 29 -8.98 -15.13 -3.19
N VAL A 30 -9.64 -16.25 -2.90
CA VAL A 30 -10.44 -16.97 -3.90
C VAL A 30 -11.68 -16.18 -4.25
N ARG A 31 -12.32 -15.62 -3.22
CA ARG A 31 -13.48 -14.76 -3.32
C ARG A 31 -13.55 -13.92 -2.05
N PHE A 32 -13.71 -12.64 -2.24
CA PHE A 32 -14.13 -11.71 -1.19
C PHE A 32 -15.23 -10.85 -1.76
N VAL A 33 -16.35 -10.77 -1.08
CA VAL A 33 -17.51 -9.96 -1.49
C VAL A 33 -17.94 -9.16 -0.29
N GLN A 34 -18.02 -7.87 -0.48
CA GLN A 34 -18.62 -6.94 0.47
C GLN A 34 -19.86 -6.31 -0.16
N LEU A 35 -20.98 -6.39 0.51
CA LEU A 35 -22.22 -5.72 0.13
C LEU A 35 -22.39 -4.48 1.00
N ASP A 36 -22.56 -3.34 0.37
CA ASP A 36 -22.92 -2.08 1.01
C ASP A 36 -24.17 -1.51 0.32
N GLY A 37 -25.31 -1.77 0.92
CA GLY A 37 -26.59 -1.49 0.28
C GLY A 37 -26.81 -2.37 -0.96
N SER A 38 -26.97 -1.75 -2.12
CA SER A 38 -27.09 -2.42 -3.43
C SER A 38 -25.77 -2.67 -4.12
N ASP A 39 -24.68 -2.10 -3.60
CA ASP A 39 -23.39 -2.14 -4.24
C ASP A 39 -22.58 -3.35 -3.77
N GLU A 40 -22.01 -4.05 -4.74
CA GLU A 40 -21.14 -5.19 -4.51
C GLU A 40 -19.70 -4.84 -4.85
N VAL A 41 -18.81 -4.98 -3.87
CA VAL A 41 -17.37 -4.94 -4.06
C VAL A 41 -16.83 -6.35 -3.98
N THR A 42 -16.12 -6.78 -5.00
CA THR A 42 -15.42 -8.07 -4.98
C THR A 42 -13.91 -7.86 -5.01
N LEU A 43 -13.17 -8.80 -4.43
CA LEU A 43 -11.72 -8.85 -4.48
C LEU A 43 -11.27 -10.29 -4.72
N ARG A 44 -10.28 -10.46 -5.61
CA ARG A 44 -9.63 -11.75 -5.90
C ARG A 44 -8.15 -11.56 -6.17
N GLY A 45 -7.37 -12.63 -6.04
CA GLY A 45 -5.94 -12.64 -6.32
C GLY A 45 -5.14 -13.24 -5.20
N GLY A 46 -3.83 -13.03 -5.22
CA GLY A 46 -2.92 -13.61 -4.26
C GLY A 46 -1.90 -12.60 -3.74
N LEU A 47 -1.57 -12.73 -2.47
CA LEU A 47 -0.52 -11.99 -1.80
C LEU A 47 0.49 -12.98 -1.22
N ASN A 48 1.77 -12.76 -1.45
CA ASN A 48 2.82 -13.35 -0.65
C ASN A 48 3.07 -12.43 0.55
N PHE A 49 3.43 -13.02 1.67
CA PHE A 49 3.81 -12.25 2.84
C PHE A 49 5.09 -12.79 3.46
N ALA A 50 5.88 -11.89 4.02
CA ALA A 50 6.97 -12.20 4.92
C ALA A 50 6.82 -11.34 6.17
N PHE A 51 6.89 -11.97 7.32
CA PHE A 51 6.89 -11.29 8.61
C PHE A 51 8.19 -11.62 9.34
N THR A 52 8.91 -10.57 9.77
CA THR A 52 10.15 -10.69 10.54
C THR A 52 9.95 -9.94 11.84
N ALA A 53 10.21 -10.62 12.97
CA ALA A 53 10.22 -10.00 14.29
C ALA A 53 11.61 -10.09 14.89
N THR A 54 12.15 -8.97 15.31
CA THR A 54 13.45 -8.85 15.99
C THR A 54 13.30 -8.03 17.27
N ALA A 55 14.36 -7.92 18.05
CA ALA A 55 14.36 -7.03 19.23
C ALA A 55 14.30 -5.54 18.85
N ALA A 56 14.65 -5.18 17.63
CA ALA A 56 14.69 -3.80 17.16
C ALA A 56 13.41 -3.39 16.40
N GLU A 57 12.88 -4.29 15.58
CA GLU A 57 11.76 -3.99 14.70
C GLU A 57 10.91 -5.22 14.38
N ASP A 58 9.64 -4.98 14.09
CA ASP A 58 8.75 -5.91 13.40
C ASP A 58 8.53 -5.41 11.97
N ARG A 59 8.71 -6.31 10.99
CA ARG A 59 8.56 -5.99 9.57
C ARG A 59 7.56 -6.92 8.91
N LEU A 60 6.61 -6.33 8.21
CA LEU A 60 5.68 -7.02 7.31
C LEU A 60 6.02 -6.61 5.87
N GLU A 61 6.24 -7.59 5.03
CA GLU A 61 6.38 -7.41 3.59
C GLU A 61 5.23 -8.15 2.90
N LEU A 62 4.59 -7.48 1.95
CA LEU A 62 3.54 -8.03 1.10
C LEU A 62 3.93 -7.79 -0.34
N ASP A 63 3.75 -8.78 -1.18
CA ASP A 63 3.86 -8.61 -2.61
C ASP A 63 2.79 -9.40 -3.36
N SER A 64 2.39 -8.91 -4.52
CA SER A 64 1.44 -9.58 -5.40
C SER A 64 1.78 -9.32 -6.86
N THR A 65 1.58 -10.31 -7.69
CA THR A 65 1.63 -10.12 -9.13
C THR A 65 0.36 -9.45 -9.64
N GLU A 66 -0.79 -9.78 -9.05
CA GLU A 66 -2.07 -9.23 -9.44
C GLU A 66 -3.11 -9.38 -8.32
N LEU A 67 -3.83 -8.29 -8.06
CA LEU A 67 -5.08 -8.27 -7.30
C LEU A 67 -6.15 -7.59 -8.14
N VAL A 68 -7.32 -8.15 -8.22
CA VAL A 68 -8.44 -7.59 -8.98
C VAL A 68 -9.57 -7.27 -8.02
N SER A 69 -10.00 -6.01 -8.01
CA SER A 69 -11.24 -5.59 -7.39
C SER A 69 -12.30 -5.28 -8.45
N SER A 70 -13.55 -5.51 -8.15
CA SER A 70 -14.67 -5.13 -9.01
C SER A 70 -15.68 -4.34 -8.19
N PHE A 71 -16.12 -3.23 -8.77
CA PHE A 71 -17.19 -2.39 -8.21
C PHE A 71 -18.11 -1.92 -9.34
N ALA A 72 -19.41 -2.04 -9.15
CA ALA A 72 -20.42 -1.65 -10.15
C ALA A 72 -20.15 -2.25 -11.55
N GLY A 73 -19.66 -3.49 -11.60
CA GLY A 73 -19.37 -4.20 -12.86
C GLY A 73 -18.09 -3.76 -13.58
N LYS A 74 -17.28 -2.88 -12.97
CA LYS A 74 -15.98 -2.45 -13.49
C LYS A 74 -14.84 -3.00 -12.65
N ASN A 75 -13.76 -3.38 -13.30
CA ASN A 75 -12.60 -3.96 -12.63
C ASN A 75 -11.46 -2.94 -12.51
N ASP A 76 -10.83 -2.96 -11.35
CA ASP A 76 -9.54 -2.35 -11.11
C ASP A 76 -8.52 -3.45 -10.81
N THR A 77 -7.41 -3.42 -11.50
CA THR A 77 -6.33 -4.40 -11.33
C THR A 77 -5.13 -3.71 -10.72
N LEU A 78 -4.71 -4.18 -9.55
CA LEU A 78 -3.46 -3.80 -8.90
C LEU A 78 -2.41 -4.83 -9.28
N GLY A 79 -1.44 -4.43 -10.10
CA GLY A 79 -0.36 -5.27 -10.59
C GLY A 79 0.98 -4.92 -9.96
N ALA A 80 1.90 -5.89 -9.90
CA ALA A 80 3.26 -5.73 -9.39
C ALA A 80 3.30 -4.96 -8.04
N PHE A 81 2.34 -5.26 -7.17
CA PHE A 81 2.22 -4.61 -5.86
C PHE A 81 3.32 -5.09 -4.91
N SER A 82 3.96 -4.15 -4.27
CA SER A 82 4.89 -4.38 -3.17
C SER A 82 4.61 -3.40 -2.03
N TYR A 83 4.54 -3.90 -0.83
CA TYR A 83 4.33 -3.10 0.39
C TYR A 83 5.25 -3.60 1.49
N ARG A 84 5.87 -2.67 2.19
CA ARG A 84 6.64 -2.94 3.40
C ARG A 84 6.19 -2.01 4.51
N PHE A 85 5.90 -2.60 5.65
CA PHE A 85 5.63 -1.90 6.90
C PHE A 85 6.67 -2.32 7.93
N THR A 86 7.26 -1.36 8.62
CA THR A 86 8.24 -1.61 9.69
C THR A 86 7.80 -0.86 10.94
N LEU A 87 7.61 -1.58 12.04
CA LEU A 87 7.32 -1.03 13.36
C LEU A 87 8.60 -1.06 14.19
N GLN A 88 9.05 0.09 14.64
CA GLN A 88 10.22 0.22 15.51
C GLN A 88 9.85 -0.09 16.95
N GLN A 89 10.51 -1.08 17.56
CA GLN A 89 10.25 -1.48 18.94
C GLN A 89 10.71 -0.41 19.95
N ASN A 90 11.79 0.31 19.60
CA ASN A 90 12.35 1.37 20.44
C ASN A 90 11.78 2.74 20.02
N GLY A 91 10.67 3.16 20.60
CA GLY A 91 10.07 4.47 20.35
C GLY A 91 8.72 4.47 19.66
N GLY A 92 8.19 3.29 19.28
CA GLY A 92 6.81 3.15 18.76
C GLY A 92 6.57 3.83 17.41
N GLY A 93 7.61 4.18 16.67
CA GLY A 93 7.49 4.73 15.32
C GLY A 93 7.26 3.63 14.29
N TYR A 94 6.68 4.01 13.15
CA TYR A 94 6.55 3.12 12.01
C TYR A 94 6.97 3.78 10.72
N ASP A 95 7.45 2.95 9.80
CA ASP A 95 7.74 3.31 8.42
C ASP A 95 6.90 2.44 7.49
N ASN A 96 6.39 3.01 6.38
CA ASN A 96 5.81 2.22 5.33
C ASN A 96 6.22 2.72 3.95
N ILE A 97 6.27 1.79 3.00
CA ILE A 97 6.53 2.07 1.59
C ILE A 97 5.70 1.12 0.73
N ALA A 98 5.11 1.64 -0.33
CA ALA A 98 4.34 0.87 -1.29
C ALA A 98 4.67 1.28 -2.73
N THR A 99 4.64 0.31 -3.63
CA THR A 99 4.74 0.53 -5.08
C THR A 99 3.81 -0.42 -5.81
N GLY A 100 3.44 -0.06 -7.04
CA GLY A 100 2.63 -0.94 -7.86
C GLY A 100 2.09 -0.23 -9.10
N THR A 101 1.30 -0.97 -9.85
CA THR A 101 0.57 -0.44 -11.01
C THR A 101 -0.92 -0.66 -10.81
N VAL A 102 -1.72 0.30 -11.24
CA VAL A 102 -3.19 0.21 -11.24
C VAL A 102 -3.68 0.36 -12.66
N ARG A 103 -4.47 -0.61 -13.11
CA ARG A 103 -5.24 -0.52 -14.34
C ARG A 103 -6.71 -0.48 -13.97
N SER A 104 -7.39 0.57 -14.38
CA SER A 104 -8.82 0.78 -14.10
C SER A 104 -9.63 0.69 -15.39
N GLU A 105 -10.78 0.02 -15.35
CA GLU A 105 -11.75 0.07 -16.44
C GLU A 105 -12.56 1.38 -16.42
N SER A 106 -12.52 2.11 -15.32
CA SER A 106 -13.18 3.41 -15.19
C SER A 106 -12.33 4.57 -15.69
N LEU A 107 -11.01 4.41 -15.72
CA LEU A 107 -10.03 5.42 -16.11
C LEU A 107 -9.15 4.89 -17.25
N PRO A 108 -8.90 5.68 -18.29
CA PRO A 108 -8.10 5.21 -19.43
C PRO A 108 -6.63 5.08 -19.06
N GLY A 109 -6.08 3.86 -19.17
CA GLY A 109 -4.65 3.60 -19.05
C GLY A 109 -4.25 2.82 -17.81
N THR A 110 -2.94 2.74 -17.64
CA THR A 110 -2.29 2.17 -16.46
C THR A 110 -1.61 3.27 -15.71
N PHE A 111 -1.77 3.26 -14.40
CA PHE A 111 -1.16 4.21 -13.49
C PHE A 111 -0.10 3.48 -12.68
N THR A 112 1.05 4.10 -12.51
CA THR A 112 2.09 3.60 -11.59
C THR A 112 2.06 4.45 -10.33
N PHE A 113 1.96 3.82 -9.17
CA PHE A 113 2.16 4.51 -7.91
C PHE A 113 3.49 4.10 -7.29
N THR A 114 4.15 5.07 -6.71
CA THR A 114 5.42 4.90 -6.01
C THR A 114 5.41 5.75 -4.75
N GLN A 115 6.29 5.41 -3.84
CA GLN A 115 6.61 6.28 -2.70
C GLN A 115 8.07 6.72 -2.83
N PRO A 116 8.33 7.92 -3.38
CA PRO A 116 9.68 8.45 -3.51
C PRO A 116 10.43 8.57 -2.18
N SER A 117 9.68 8.74 -1.10
CA SER A 117 10.21 8.65 0.26
C SER A 117 9.24 7.90 1.17
N THR A 118 9.80 7.20 2.14
CA THR A 118 9.06 6.40 3.11
C THR A 118 8.17 7.27 3.99
N TRP A 119 6.91 6.89 4.15
CA TRP A 119 6.03 7.51 5.13
C TRP A 119 6.44 7.07 6.53
N ARG A 120 6.63 8.04 7.40
CA ARG A 120 7.05 7.86 8.79
C ARG A 120 6.07 8.49 9.75
N ALA A 121 5.79 7.78 10.84
CA ALA A 121 5.06 8.35 11.97
C ALA A 121 5.64 7.84 13.28
N GLN A 122 5.36 8.56 14.36
CA GLN A 122 5.64 8.13 15.74
C GLN A 122 4.33 7.78 16.43
N GLY A 123 4.33 6.67 17.15
CA GLY A 123 3.27 6.06 17.95
C GLY A 123 1.89 6.73 17.90
N GLY A 124 1.00 6.24 17.04
CA GLY A 124 -0.39 6.69 16.97
C GLY A 124 -0.62 8.10 16.40
N GLN A 125 0.42 8.75 15.89
CA GLN A 125 0.33 10.09 15.30
C GLN A 125 0.20 10.01 13.76
N TRP A 126 -0.18 11.14 13.16
CA TRP A 126 -0.13 11.32 11.72
C TRP A 126 1.32 11.24 11.22
N PRO A 127 1.54 10.80 9.96
CA PRO A 127 2.86 10.82 9.37
C PRO A 127 3.52 12.20 9.48
N VAL A 128 4.80 12.21 9.80
CA VAL A 128 5.62 13.43 9.91
C VAL A 128 6.58 13.60 8.74
N ALA A 129 6.70 12.60 7.89
CA ALA A 129 7.49 12.61 6.68
C ALA A 129 6.94 11.58 5.69
N GLY A 130 7.23 11.77 4.42
CA GLY A 130 6.89 10.81 3.37
C GLY A 130 6.35 11.49 2.11
N ALA A 131 6.39 10.74 1.02
CA ALA A 131 5.83 11.17 -0.25
C ALA A 131 5.25 9.99 -1.01
N SER A 132 4.16 10.24 -1.72
CA SER A 132 3.56 9.29 -2.66
C SER A 132 3.37 9.96 -4.01
N SER A 133 3.56 9.22 -5.08
CA SER A 133 3.38 9.71 -6.45
C SER A 133 2.56 8.71 -7.26
N ILE A 134 1.68 9.22 -8.09
CA ILE A 134 0.94 8.46 -9.10
C ILE A 134 1.31 9.05 -10.45
N THR A 135 1.80 8.21 -11.35
CA THR A 135 2.12 8.60 -12.72
C THR A 135 1.19 7.87 -13.67
N GLY A 136 0.52 8.62 -14.50
CA GLY A 136 -0.42 8.14 -15.50
C GLY A 136 0.15 8.13 -16.90
N ARG A 137 -0.75 8.19 -17.87
CA ARG A 137 -0.40 8.23 -19.28
C ARG A 137 0.32 9.54 -19.64
N ASN A 138 1.26 9.47 -20.57
CA ASN A 138 2.05 10.62 -21.07
C ASN A 138 2.90 11.33 -20.00
N GLY A 139 3.20 10.66 -18.89
CA GLY A 139 4.01 11.24 -17.82
C GLY A 139 3.25 12.13 -16.84
N ALA A 140 1.96 12.45 -17.13
CA ALA A 140 1.15 13.22 -16.19
C ALA A 140 1.18 12.57 -14.81
N SER A 141 1.39 13.36 -13.77
CA SER A 141 1.58 12.84 -12.43
C SER A 141 0.93 13.69 -11.36
N ALA A 142 0.62 13.03 -10.25
CA ALA A 142 0.23 13.67 -9.01
C ALA A 142 1.15 13.19 -7.89
N ARG A 143 1.58 14.11 -7.05
CA ARG A 143 2.45 13.83 -5.92
C ARG A 143 1.85 14.38 -4.64
N LEU A 144 1.88 13.58 -3.60
CA LEU A 144 1.45 13.91 -2.27
C LEU A 144 2.67 13.91 -1.36
N ASP A 145 3.02 15.06 -0.81
CA ASP A 145 4.12 15.21 0.12
C ASP A 145 3.60 15.57 1.52
N GLN A 146 4.11 14.89 2.54
CA GLN A 146 3.91 15.32 3.92
C GLN A 146 4.66 16.62 4.15
N LEU A 147 3.97 17.65 4.65
CA LEU A 147 4.62 18.89 5.06
C LEU A 147 5.53 18.66 6.26
N ASP A 148 6.63 19.39 6.30
CA ASP A 148 7.60 19.29 7.39
C ASP A 148 6.93 19.60 8.73
N ALA A 149 6.98 18.65 9.64
CA ALA A 149 6.39 18.77 10.98
C ALA A 149 7.05 19.87 11.85
N SER A 150 8.21 20.38 11.44
CA SER A 150 8.85 21.54 12.07
C SER A 150 8.12 22.86 11.80
N VAL A 151 7.28 22.89 10.75
CA VAL A 151 6.43 24.05 10.45
C VAL A 151 5.22 24.04 11.38
N ALA A 152 5.00 25.10 12.13
CA ALA A 152 3.89 25.21 13.07
C ALA A 152 2.55 24.97 12.36
N GLY A 153 1.77 24.01 12.86
CA GLY A 153 0.47 23.64 12.30
C GLY A 153 0.52 22.66 11.12
N ALA A 154 1.71 22.20 10.68
CA ALA A 154 1.85 21.30 9.54
C ALA A 154 1.60 19.82 9.88
N ILE A 155 1.44 19.45 11.16
CA ILE A 155 1.17 18.06 11.56
C ILE A 155 -0.13 17.58 10.92
N GLY A 156 -0.04 16.49 10.17
CA GLY A 156 -1.18 15.91 9.44
C GLY A 156 -1.57 16.66 8.17
N GLN A 157 -0.81 17.67 7.76
CA GLN A 157 -1.03 18.37 6.49
C GLN A 157 -0.16 17.78 5.38
N VAL A 158 -0.71 17.74 4.19
CA VAL A 158 -0.03 17.28 2.98
C VAL A 158 -0.15 18.33 1.89
N SER A 159 0.84 18.44 1.03
CA SER A 159 0.73 19.17 -0.22
C SER A 159 0.40 18.21 -1.36
N LEU A 160 -0.49 18.62 -2.24
CA LEU A 160 -0.77 17.94 -3.50
C LEU A 160 -0.16 18.77 -4.63
N LEU A 161 0.73 18.15 -5.38
CA LEU A 161 1.41 18.72 -6.52
C LEU A 161 0.93 17.99 -7.78
N LEU A 162 0.64 18.70 -8.84
CA LEU A 162 0.14 18.15 -10.10
C LEU A 162 1.09 18.52 -11.25
N ASP A 163 1.38 17.56 -12.10
CA ASP A 163 2.06 17.74 -13.37
C ASP A 163 1.11 17.18 -14.43
N LEU A 164 0.28 18.04 -15.02
CA LEU A 164 -0.81 17.62 -15.90
C LEU A 164 -0.36 17.32 -17.33
N ASP A 165 0.73 17.94 -17.77
CA ASP A 165 1.26 17.75 -19.13
C ASP A 165 2.45 16.79 -19.21
N GLY A 166 2.95 16.30 -18.06
CA GLY A 166 4.03 15.31 -17.98
C GLY A 166 5.41 15.89 -18.30
N ASN A 167 5.60 17.19 -18.15
CA ASN A 167 6.89 17.85 -18.43
C ASN A 167 7.88 17.77 -17.26
N GLY A 168 7.46 17.23 -16.13
CA GLY A 168 8.24 17.09 -14.90
C GLY A 168 8.19 18.31 -13.98
N SER A 169 7.43 19.33 -14.34
CA SER A 169 7.19 20.52 -13.52
C SER A 169 5.83 20.44 -12.87
N PHE A 170 5.77 20.60 -11.56
CA PHE A 170 4.50 20.62 -10.83
C PHE A 170 3.91 22.03 -10.82
N GLU A 171 2.60 22.11 -11.00
CA GLU A 171 1.81 23.34 -11.03
C GLU A 171 0.99 23.51 -9.75
#